data_933515c3b16dc2f0b77af84720da7946
#
_entry.id   933515c3b16dc2f0b77af84720da7946
#
_cell.length_a   1.000
_cell.length_b   1.000
_cell.length_c   1.000
_cell.angle_alpha   90.00
_cell.angle_beta   90.00
_cell.angle_gamma   90.00
#
_symmetry.space_group_name_H-M   'P 1'
#
loop_
_entity.id
_entity.type
_entity.pdbx_description
1 polymer ?
#
loop_
_entity_poly.entity_id
_entity_poly.type
_entity_poly.pdbx_seq_one_letter_code
_entity_poly.pdbx_strand_id
1 'polypeptide(L)'
;PAIGGTGKGHLVRELDALGGEMAKAADRSCIQYRMLNLGKGPAVHSLRAQADRRRYQEDMKRTLERQEHLDLKQAMVTQLRLTDGHVSAVVTRLGAVYSVKACVIASGTYLDARVITGDCAYSSGPDGMQAGIGLAEQLAALGLRMRRFKTGTPPRVNRRSIDVTQMELQPGDQHPVPFSFSTETPPENKAVCYLTYTNEKTHEIIKANHDRSPLFNLSLIHI
;
A
#
# COMPACT_ATOMS: atom_id res chain seq x y z
N PRO A 1 1.13 7.91 5.46
CA PRO A 1 1.01 6.48 5.22
C PRO A 1 1.90 5.69 6.14
N ALA A 2 1.51 4.44 6.43
CA ALA A 2 2.25 3.56 7.30
C ALA A 2 2.75 2.33 6.56
N ILE A 3 3.94 1.87 6.92
CA ILE A 3 4.53 0.62 6.48
C ILE A 3 4.53 -0.34 7.66
N GLY A 4 4.15 -1.59 7.44
CA GLY A 4 4.08 -2.61 8.49
C GLY A 4 2.74 -2.66 9.22
N GLY A 5 2.79 -3.03 10.49
CA GLY A 5 1.65 -3.44 11.29
C GLY A 5 1.48 -4.96 11.29
N THR A 6 0.45 -5.46 11.97
CA THR A 6 0.22 -6.89 12.14
C THR A 6 0.15 -7.65 10.80
N GLY A 7 0.93 -8.71 10.66
CA GLY A 7 1.12 -9.47 9.43
C GLY A 7 2.02 -8.78 8.40
N LYS A 8 1.76 -7.52 8.10
CA LYS A 8 2.52 -6.75 7.09
C LYS A 8 3.95 -6.46 7.53
N GLY A 9 4.17 -6.11 8.81
CA GLY A 9 5.50 -5.87 9.35
C GLY A 9 6.38 -7.11 9.31
N HIS A 10 5.81 -8.28 9.53
CA HIS A 10 6.51 -9.55 9.43
C HIS A 10 6.99 -9.79 7.98
N LEU A 11 6.09 -9.61 7.00
CA LEU A 11 6.43 -9.77 5.57
C LEU A 11 7.50 -8.78 5.11
N VAL A 12 7.50 -7.54 5.62
CA VAL A 12 8.57 -6.57 5.31
C VAL A 12 9.92 -7.06 5.80
N ARG A 13 9.98 -7.67 6.99
CA ARG A 13 11.21 -8.24 7.54
C ARG A 13 11.66 -9.50 6.81
N GLU A 14 10.75 -10.37 6.42
CA GLU A 14 11.06 -11.54 5.58
C GLU A 14 11.62 -11.10 4.23
N LEU A 15 11.01 -10.07 3.61
CA LEU A 15 11.51 -9.49 2.37
C LEU A 15 12.91 -8.89 2.54
N ASP A 16 13.18 -8.21 3.64
CA ASP A 16 14.50 -7.65 3.97
C ASP A 16 15.58 -8.74 4.10
N ALA A 17 15.25 -9.83 4.77
CA ALA A 17 16.15 -11.00 4.91
C ALA A 17 16.52 -11.63 3.54
N LEU A 18 15.68 -11.46 2.53
CA LEU A 18 15.94 -11.87 1.14
C LEU A 18 16.63 -10.76 0.32
N GLY A 19 17.06 -9.67 0.92
CA GLY A 19 17.74 -8.56 0.27
C GLY A 19 16.80 -7.47 -0.31
N GLY A 20 15.52 -7.50 0.03
CA GLY A 20 14.54 -6.51 -0.44
C GLY A 20 14.79 -5.10 0.08
N GLU A 21 14.38 -4.08 -0.68
CA GLU A 21 14.69 -2.68 -0.41
C GLU A 21 13.63 -1.98 0.46
N MET A 22 12.43 -2.57 0.61
CA MET A 22 11.31 -1.92 1.27
C MET A 22 11.59 -1.51 2.73
N ALA A 23 12.26 -2.37 3.49
CA ALA A 23 12.61 -2.11 4.89
C ALA A 23 13.63 -0.97 5.01
N LYS A 24 14.67 -0.98 4.18
CA LYS A 24 15.70 0.07 4.12
C LYS A 24 15.08 1.43 3.77
N ALA A 25 14.22 1.46 2.75
CA ALA A 25 13.52 2.68 2.36
C ALA A 25 12.55 3.16 3.45
N ALA A 26 11.91 2.25 4.17
CA ALA A 26 11.09 2.58 5.34
C ALA A 26 11.93 3.26 6.42
N ASP A 27 13.10 2.72 6.75
CA ASP A 27 13.98 3.28 7.77
C ASP A 27 14.48 4.68 7.39
N ARG A 28 14.86 4.88 6.12
CA ARG A 28 15.32 6.18 5.63
C ARG A 28 14.22 7.26 5.58
N SER A 29 12.96 6.85 5.40
CA SER A 29 11.83 7.77 5.24
C SER A 29 10.90 7.87 6.44
N CYS A 30 11.15 7.14 7.50
CA CYS A 30 10.31 7.10 8.68
C CYS A 30 10.27 8.44 9.42
N ILE A 31 9.10 8.75 9.96
CA ILE A 31 8.85 9.88 10.84
C ILE A 31 8.38 9.45 12.25
N GLN A 32 7.85 8.23 12.38
CA GLN A 32 7.52 7.64 13.67
C GLN A 32 7.53 6.12 13.59
N TYR A 33 8.17 5.49 14.56
CA TYR A 33 8.17 4.04 14.79
C TYR A 33 7.33 3.67 16.00
N ARG A 34 6.61 2.57 15.87
CA ARG A 34 5.88 1.98 16.98
C ARG A 34 5.77 0.48 16.84
N MET A 35 6.15 -0.25 17.89
CA MET A 35 5.86 -1.66 18.01
C MET A 35 4.41 -1.84 18.46
N LEU A 36 3.64 -2.59 17.71
CA LEU A 36 2.24 -2.88 18.01
C LEU A 36 2.12 -4.21 18.75
N ASN A 37 1.02 -4.37 19.49
CA ASN A 37 0.66 -5.59 20.20
C ASN A 37 1.62 -6.03 21.31
N LEU A 38 2.32 -5.11 21.94
CA LEU A 38 3.26 -5.41 23.04
C LEU A 38 2.58 -6.15 24.23
N GLY A 39 1.28 -5.92 24.46
CA GLY A 39 0.52 -6.64 25.48
C GLY A 39 0.09 -8.06 25.09
N LYS A 40 0.51 -8.55 23.91
CA LYS A 40 0.22 -9.90 23.41
C LYS A 40 1.54 -10.68 23.28
N GLY A 41 1.46 -11.96 22.94
CA GLY A 41 2.68 -12.77 22.80
C GLY A 41 3.61 -12.28 21.68
N PRO A 42 4.93 -12.58 21.78
CA PRO A 42 5.95 -12.07 20.83
C PRO A 42 5.67 -12.37 19.35
N ALA A 43 4.98 -13.45 19.06
CA ALA A 43 4.66 -13.85 17.69
C ALA A 43 3.76 -12.83 16.94
N VAL A 44 3.06 -11.95 17.67
CA VAL A 44 2.21 -10.90 17.09
C VAL A 44 2.76 -9.49 17.32
N HIS A 45 3.94 -9.35 17.91
CA HIS A 45 4.64 -8.08 17.94
C HIS A 45 4.92 -7.62 16.53
N SER A 46 4.46 -6.44 16.17
CA SER A 46 4.48 -5.98 14.78
C SER A 46 4.97 -4.55 14.70
N LEU A 47 6.08 -4.38 14.03
CA LEU A 47 6.64 -3.06 13.79
C LEU A 47 5.78 -2.28 12.79
N ARG A 48 5.54 -1.01 13.09
CA ARG A 48 4.89 -0.06 12.20
C ARG A 48 5.69 1.23 12.12
N ALA A 49 6.02 1.63 10.91
CA ALA A 49 6.61 2.93 10.60
C ALA A 49 5.58 3.85 9.95
N GLN A 50 5.40 5.04 10.49
CA GLN A 50 4.80 6.15 9.76
C GLN A 50 5.90 6.73 8.86
N ALA A 51 5.67 6.77 7.56
CA ALA A 51 6.67 7.21 6.60
C ALA A 51 6.28 8.55 5.95
N ASP A 52 7.28 9.39 5.69
CA ASP A 52 7.13 10.48 4.75
C ASP A 52 6.97 9.88 3.34
N ARG A 53 5.78 10.04 2.79
CA ARG A 53 5.40 9.44 1.51
C ARG A 53 6.26 9.92 0.36
N ARG A 54 6.57 11.21 0.29
CA ARG A 54 7.38 11.79 -0.78
C ARG A 54 8.79 11.27 -0.71
N ARG A 55 9.38 11.34 0.49
CA ARG A 55 10.74 10.84 0.72
C ARG A 55 10.87 9.36 0.40
N TYR A 56 9.90 8.53 0.79
CA TYR A 56 9.87 7.11 0.45
C TYR A 56 9.82 6.89 -1.07
N GLN A 57 8.94 7.61 -1.75
CA GLN A 57 8.78 7.51 -3.21
C GLN A 57 10.05 7.93 -3.96
N GLU A 58 10.66 9.04 -3.56
CA GLU A 58 11.91 9.55 -4.16
C GLU A 58 13.07 8.58 -3.93
N ASP A 59 13.17 8.04 -2.73
CA ASP A 59 14.20 7.09 -2.36
C ASP A 59 14.10 5.79 -3.16
N MET A 60 12.91 5.19 -3.21
CA MET A 60 12.65 4.00 -4.01
C MET A 60 12.89 4.23 -5.51
N LYS A 61 12.44 5.37 -6.04
CA LYS A 61 12.71 5.75 -7.44
C LYS A 61 14.21 5.82 -7.71
N ARG A 62 14.96 6.51 -6.86
CA ARG A 62 16.42 6.63 -6.98
C ARG A 62 17.13 5.27 -6.90
N THR A 63 16.66 4.39 -6.02
CA THR A 63 17.19 3.02 -5.91
C THR A 63 16.98 2.24 -7.20
N LEU A 64 15.77 2.29 -7.77
CA LEU A 64 15.46 1.59 -9.03
C LEU A 64 16.23 2.15 -10.22
N GLU A 65 16.35 3.49 -10.33
CA GLU A 65 17.09 4.15 -11.42
C GLU A 65 18.60 3.85 -11.41
N ARG A 66 19.16 3.49 -10.25
CA ARG A 66 20.58 3.14 -10.10
C ARG A 66 20.85 1.65 -10.21
N GLN A 67 19.80 0.83 -10.25
CA GLN A 67 19.94 -0.61 -10.31
C GLN A 67 20.49 -1.04 -11.68
N GLU A 68 21.63 -1.70 -11.68
CA GLU A 68 22.19 -2.28 -12.90
C GLU A 68 21.26 -3.34 -13.49
N HIS A 69 21.24 -3.43 -14.80
CA HIS A 69 20.40 -4.37 -15.58
C HIS A 69 18.89 -4.19 -15.36
N LEU A 70 18.45 -3.02 -14.93
CA LEU A 70 17.05 -2.67 -14.75
C LEU A 70 16.67 -1.46 -15.62
N ASP A 71 15.76 -1.68 -16.56
CA ASP A 71 15.12 -0.60 -17.34
C ASP A 71 13.79 -0.20 -16.70
N LEU A 72 13.69 1.01 -16.21
CA LEU A 72 12.45 1.58 -15.70
C LEU A 72 11.70 2.33 -16.79
N LYS A 73 10.52 1.83 -17.20
CA LYS A 73 9.72 2.42 -18.28
C LYS A 73 8.32 2.79 -17.78
N GLN A 74 7.92 4.03 -18.06
CA GLN A 74 6.57 4.50 -17.79
C GLN A 74 5.65 4.10 -18.94
N ALA A 75 4.87 3.05 -18.75
CA ALA A 75 3.91 2.58 -19.75
C ALA A 75 2.76 1.84 -19.08
N MET A 76 1.59 1.88 -19.71
CA MET A 76 0.45 1.06 -19.30
C MET A 76 0.46 -0.24 -20.11
N VAL A 77 0.67 -1.36 -19.43
CA VAL A 77 0.54 -2.69 -20.05
C VAL A 77 -0.94 -3.05 -20.10
N THR A 78 -1.41 -3.40 -21.29
CA THR A 78 -2.82 -3.75 -21.57
C THR A 78 -3.01 -5.19 -21.98
N GLN A 79 -1.94 -5.86 -22.43
CA GLN A 79 -2.03 -7.21 -22.96
C GLN A 79 -0.74 -7.99 -22.74
N LEU A 80 -0.90 -9.30 -22.55
CA LEU A 80 0.17 -10.30 -22.64
C LEU A 80 0.03 -11.06 -23.96
N ARG A 81 1.15 -11.31 -24.64
CA ARG A 81 1.17 -12.25 -25.76
C ARG A 81 1.68 -13.59 -25.28
N LEU A 82 1.01 -14.66 -25.77
CA LEU A 82 1.41 -16.03 -25.48
C LEU A 82 1.82 -16.71 -26.78
N THR A 83 2.83 -17.55 -26.72
CA THR A 83 3.26 -18.45 -27.79
C THR A 83 3.40 -19.83 -27.15
N ASP A 84 2.74 -20.82 -27.71
CA ASP A 84 2.74 -22.19 -27.18
C ASP A 84 2.40 -22.31 -25.68
N GLY A 85 1.44 -21.49 -25.21
CA GLY A 85 1.01 -21.46 -23.82
C GLY A 85 1.92 -20.70 -22.85
N HIS A 86 3.03 -20.13 -23.33
CA HIS A 86 3.99 -19.35 -22.51
C HIS A 86 3.91 -17.85 -22.85
N VAL A 87 4.12 -17.01 -21.82
CA VAL A 87 4.21 -15.56 -22.06
C VAL A 87 5.45 -15.27 -22.90
N SER A 88 5.25 -14.61 -24.04
CA SER A 88 6.31 -14.25 -24.97
C SER A 88 6.55 -12.75 -25.10
N ALA A 89 5.54 -11.93 -24.81
CA ALA A 89 5.68 -10.47 -24.82
C ALA A 89 4.64 -9.78 -23.94
N VAL A 90 4.94 -8.53 -23.55
CA VAL A 90 3.99 -7.58 -22.98
C VAL A 90 3.71 -6.47 -23.99
N VAL A 91 2.46 -6.04 -24.09
CA VAL A 91 2.02 -5.00 -25.01
C VAL A 91 1.51 -3.80 -24.22
N THR A 92 1.96 -2.63 -24.60
CA THR A 92 1.50 -1.38 -23.96
C THR A 92 0.30 -0.80 -24.72
N ARG A 93 -0.40 0.11 -24.05
CA ARG A 93 -1.53 0.85 -24.63
C ARG A 93 -1.17 1.63 -25.91
N LEU A 94 0.06 2.09 -26.01
CA LEU A 94 0.58 2.82 -27.17
C LEU A 94 1.13 1.90 -28.28
N GLY A 95 0.96 0.59 -28.14
CA GLY A 95 1.34 -0.39 -29.15
C GLY A 95 2.81 -0.87 -29.06
N ALA A 96 3.60 -0.39 -28.12
CA ALA A 96 4.94 -0.93 -27.91
C ALA A 96 4.87 -2.38 -27.41
N VAL A 97 5.72 -3.24 -27.99
CA VAL A 97 5.82 -4.66 -27.68
C VAL A 97 7.20 -4.96 -27.10
N TYR A 98 7.24 -5.52 -25.92
CA TYR A 98 8.47 -5.96 -25.29
C TYR A 98 8.49 -7.49 -25.22
N SER A 99 9.42 -8.11 -25.91
CA SER A 99 9.64 -9.57 -25.79
C SER A 99 10.20 -9.91 -24.41
N VAL A 100 9.61 -10.88 -23.75
CA VAL A 100 9.98 -11.29 -22.39
C VAL A 100 10.00 -12.81 -22.27
N LYS A 101 10.83 -13.31 -21.38
CA LYS A 101 10.88 -14.73 -20.99
C LYS A 101 9.89 -15.05 -19.86
N ALA A 102 9.58 -14.06 -19.02
CA ALA A 102 8.65 -14.16 -17.90
C ALA A 102 8.05 -12.80 -17.61
N CYS A 103 6.89 -12.77 -16.96
CA CYS A 103 6.21 -11.55 -16.54
C CYS A 103 5.74 -11.70 -15.09
N VAL A 104 6.14 -10.77 -14.24
CA VAL A 104 5.62 -10.65 -12.87
C VAL A 104 4.61 -9.51 -12.83
N ILE A 105 3.38 -9.80 -12.42
CA ILE A 105 2.31 -8.82 -12.30
C ILE A 105 2.25 -8.34 -10.85
N ALA A 106 2.68 -7.12 -10.60
CA ALA A 106 2.66 -6.47 -9.30
C ALA A 106 1.82 -5.18 -9.35
N SER A 107 0.60 -5.29 -9.87
CA SER A 107 -0.28 -4.18 -10.24
C SER A 107 -0.81 -3.34 -9.06
N GLY A 108 -0.58 -3.77 -7.82
CA GLY A 108 -1.08 -3.07 -6.65
C GLY A 108 -2.59 -2.86 -6.71
N THR A 109 -3.03 -1.60 -6.61
CA THR A 109 -4.45 -1.20 -6.66
C THR A 109 -4.82 -0.51 -7.97
N TYR A 110 -4.13 -0.82 -9.09
CA TYR A 110 -4.37 -0.18 -10.39
C TYR A 110 -5.25 -0.99 -11.33
N LEU A 111 -5.26 -2.33 -11.21
CA LEU A 111 -5.92 -3.21 -12.17
C LEU A 111 -7.43 -3.04 -12.11
N ASP A 112 -8.04 -2.53 -13.20
CA ASP A 112 -9.44 -2.13 -13.29
C ASP A 112 -9.92 -1.34 -12.07
N ALA A 113 -9.07 -0.44 -11.60
CA ALA A 113 -9.29 0.25 -10.35
C ALA A 113 -10.45 1.25 -10.43
N ARG A 114 -11.17 1.36 -9.31
CA ARG A 114 -12.25 2.30 -9.13
C ARG A 114 -12.08 3.03 -7.81
N VAL A 115 -12.11 4.35 -7.85
CA VAL A 115 -12.10 5.21 -6.66
C VAL A 115 -13.54 5.51 -6.27
N ILE A 116 -13.82 5.41 -4.99
CA ILE A 116 -15.14 5.69 -4.41
C ILE A 116 -14.94 6.68 -3.27
N THR A 117 -15.64 7.82 -3.35
CA THR A 117 -15.62 8.87 -2.32
C THR A 117 -17.06 9.33 -2.07
N GLY A 118 -17.65 8.93 -0.97
CA GLY A 118 -19.09 9.11 -0.74
C GLY A 118 -19.89 8.43 -1.85
N ASP A 119 -20.79 9.17 -2.48
CA ASP A 119 -21.65 8.67 -3.56
C ASP A 119 -20.97 8.74 -4.95
N CYS A 120 -19.78 9.34 -5.02
CA CYS A 120 -19.04 9.45 -6.27
C CYS A 120 -18.16 8.24 -6.50
N ALA A 121 -18.30 7.60 -7.67
CA ALA A 121 -17.49 6.46 -8.07
C ALA A 121 -17.05 6.58 -9.53
N TYR A 122 -15.74 6.45 -9.78
CA TYR A 122 -15.17 6.61 -11.12
C TYR A 122 -13.93 5.73 -11.33
N SER A 123 -13.62 5.43 -12.59
CA SER A 123 -12.42 4.66 -12.95
C SER A 123 -11.18 5.53 -12.75
N SER A 124 -10.32 5.12 -11.83
CA SER A 124 -9.05 5.77 -11.55
C SER A 124 -8.16 4.83 -10.74
N GLY A 125 -6.86 4.92 -10.94
CA GLY A 125 -5.87 4.39 -10.02
C GLY A 125 -5.63 5.33 -8.83
N PRO A 126 -4.72 4.97 -7.92
CA PRO A 126 -4.31 5.83 -6.81
C PRO A 126 -3.78 7.19 -7.29
N ASP A 127 -3.98 8.21 -6.48
CA ASP A 127 -3.41 9.55 -6.67
C ASP A 127 -3.73 10.23 -8.02
N GLY A 128 -4.88 9.93 -8.59
CA GLY A 128 -5.30 10.47 -9.88
C GLY A 128 -4.63 9.84 -11.10
N MET A 129 -3.85 8.78 -10.90
CA MET A 129 -3.29 8.00 -12.01
C MET A 129 -4.39 7.22 -12.74
N GLN A 130 -4.12 6.84 -13.98
CA GLN A 130 -5.07 6.03 -14.75
C GLN A 130 -5.19 4.62 -14.17
N ALA A 131 -6.40 4.05 -14.22
CA ALA A 131 -6.60 2.63 -13.95
C ALA A 131 -5.97 1.78 -15.06
N GLY A 132 -5.41 0.64 -14.71
CA GLY A 132 -4.90 -0.36 -15.67
C GLY A 132 -6.04 -1.18 -16.27
N ILE A 133 -6.51 -0.79 -17.45
CA ILE A 133 -7.68 -1.38 -18.11
C ILE A 133 -7.25 -2.43 -19.13
N GLY A 134 -8.04 -3.50 -19.27
CA GLY A 134 -7.90 -4.55 -20.29
C GLY A 134 -7.11 -5.78 -19.84
N LEU A 135 -6.10 -5.61 -19.01
CA LEU A 135 -5.29 -6.75 -18.56
C LEU A 135 -6.06 -7.71 -17.65
N ALA A 136 -7.00 -7.22 -16.83
CA ALA A 136 -7.78 -8.07 -15.94
C ALA A 136 -8.68 -9.04 -16.69
N GLU A 137 -9.34 -8.58 -17.76
CA GLU A 137 -10.19 -9.41 -18.61
C GLU A 137 -9.38 -10.51 -19.29
N GLN A 138 -8.19 -10.18 -19.79
CA GLN A 138 -7.31 -11.16 -20.39
C GLN A 138 -6.82 -12.20 -19.37
N LEU A 139 -6.44 -11.78 -18.17
CA LEU A 139 -6.03 -12.71 -17.10
C LEU A 139 -7.17 -13.67 -16.74
N ALA A 140 -8.39 -13.18 -16.66
CA ALA A 140 -9.58 -14.02 -16.45
C ALA A 140 -9.77 -15.02 -17.61
N ALA A 141 -9.63 -14.58 -18.85
CA ALA A 141 -9.70 -15.45 -20.04
C ALA A 141 -8.59 -16.52 -20.07
N LEU A 142 -7.44 -16.25 -19.45
CA LEU A 142 -6.36 -17.21 -19.28
C LEU A 142 -6.58 -18.18 -18.10
N GLY A 143 -7.73 -18.11 -17.43
CA GLY A 143 -8.11 -19.02 -16.35
C GLY A 143 -7.75 -18.56 -14.95
N LEU A 144 -7.19 -17.35 -14.76
CA LEU A 144 -6.97 -16.82 -13.43
C LEU A 144 -8.29 -16.38 -12.79
N ARG A 145 -8.55 -16.85 -11.59
CA ARG A 145 -9.75 -16.43 -10.83
C ARG A 145 -9.56 -15.01 -10.32
N MET A 146 -10.25 -14.06 -10.93
CA MET A 146 -10.20 -12.66 -10.56
C MET A 146 -11.21 -12.34 -9.46
N ARG A 147 -10.80 -11.53 -8.50
CA ARG A 147 -11.68 -10.99 -7.46
C ARG A 147 -11.37 -9.52 -7.23
N ARG A 148 -12.39 -8.78 -6.86
CA ARG A 148 -12.23 -7.38 -6.51
C ARG A 148 -11.86 -7.25 -5.03
N PHE A 149 -10.84 -6.45 -4.74
CA PHE A 149 -10.44 -6.11 -3.39
C PHE A 149 -10.67 -4.63 -3.10
N LYS A 150 -11.02 -4.33 -1.85
CA LYS A 150 -11.18 -2.97 -1.38
C LYS A 150 -9.98 -2.58 -0.51
N THR A 151 -9.45 -1.39 -0.73
CA THR A 151 -8.53 -0.73 0.19
C THR A 151 -9.21 0.49 0.79
N GLY A 152 -9.08 0.70 2.10
CA GLY A 152 -9.59 1.88 2.78
C GLY A 152 -8.52 2.93 2.93
N THR A 153 -8.84 4.17 2.58
CA THR A 153 -8.00 5.32 2.90
C THR A 153 -8.64 6.07 4.06
N PRO A 154 -7.92 6.31 5.17
CA PRO A 154 -8.45 7.13 6.25
C PRO A 154 -8.71 8.56 5.77
N PRO A 155 -9.70 9.27 6.34
CA PRO A 155 -10.01 10.62 5.96
C PRO A 155 -8.80 11.54 6.17
N ARG A 156 -8.57 12.44 5.21
CA ARG A 156 -7.58 13.51 5.32
C ARG A 156 -8.27 14.74 5.88
N VAL A 157 -7.84 15.16 7.05
CA VAL A 157 -8.40 16.33 7.74
C VAL A 157 -7.40 17.49 7.75
N ASN A 158 -7.90 18.72 7.77
CA ASN A 158 -7.04 19.88 7.91
C ASN A 158 -6.49 19.93 9.35
N ARG A 159 -5.19 19.98 9.51
CA ARG A 159 -4.54 20.04 10.81
C ARG A 159 -5.06 21.18 11.70
N ARG A 160 -5.43 22.31 11.11
CA ARG A 160 -5.95 23.48 11.86
C ARG A 160 -7.35 23.25 12.43
N SER A 161 -8.09 22.26 11.92
CA SER A 161 -9.43 21.91 12.42
C SER A 161 -9.41 20.85 13.52
N ILE A 162 -8.22 20.39 13.94
CA ILE A 162 -8.07 19.36 14.96
C ILE A 162 -7.72 20.03 16.29
N ASP A 163 -8.53 19.79 17.31
CA ASP A 163 -8.21 20.16 18.68
C ASP A 163 -7.44 19.03 19.36
N VAL A 164 -6.13 19.11 19.32
CA VAL A 164 -5.23 18.10 19.93
C VAL A 164 -5.24 18.14 21.45
N THR A 165 -5.79 19.18 22.07
CA THR A 165 -5.88 19.28 23.55
C THR A 165 -6.86 18.25 24.13
N GLN A 166 -7.79 17.77 23.31
CA GLN A 166 -8.78 16.74 23.66
C GLN A 166 -8.29 15.31 23.38
N MET A 167 -7.04 15.14 22.96
CA MET A 167 -6.51 13.86 22.51
C MET A 167 -5.31 13.42 23.34
N GLU A 168 -5.16 12.12 23.48
CA GLU A 168 -4.00 11.53 24.13
C GLU A 168 -2.79 11.57 23.22
N LEU A 169 -1.67 12.11 23.70
CA LEU A 169 -0.41 12.12 22.95
C LEU A 169 0.13 10.70 22.78
N GLN A 170 0.41 10.32 21.55
CA GLN A 170 1.01 9.03 21.20
C GLN A 170 2.42 9.25 20.64
N PRO A 171 3.45 9.26 21.47
CA PRO A 171 4.84 9.27 21.01
C PRO A 171 5.18 7.96 20.32
N GLY A 172 6.20 7.96 19.49
CA GLY A 172 6.82 6.73 19.02
C GLY A 172 7.53 5.98 20.16
N ASP A 173 8.08 4.82 19.82
CA ASP A 173 8.88 4.05 20.77
C ASP A 173 10.11 4.85 21.20
N GLN A 174 10.51 4.77 22.47
CA GLN A 174 11.70 5.46 22.98
C GLN A 174 12.98 4.92 22.36
N HIS A 175 13.01 3.62 22.09
CA HIS A 175 14.11 2.92 21.42
C HIS A 175 13.57 2.23 20.17
N PRO A 176 13.44 2.96 19.06
CA PRO A 176 12.89 2.38 17.83
C PRO A 176 13.77 1.27 17.29
N VAL A 177 13.14 0.16 16.94
CA VAL A 177 13.81 -0.93 16.24
C VAL A 177 13.66 -0.70 14.74
N PRO A 178 14.75 -0.69 13.95
CA PRO A 178 14.64 -0.51 12.51
C PRO A 178 13.92 -1.68 11.84
N PHE A 179 13.36 -1.46 10.67
CA PHE A 179 12.79 -2.51 9.86
C PHE A 179 13.85 -3.41 9.25
N SER A 180 14.89 -2.80 8.69
CA SER A 180 15.96 -3.53 8.04
C SER A 180 16.99 -4.04 9.04
N PHE A 181 17.41 -5.27 8.86
CA PHE A 181 18.52 -5.85 9.61
C PHE A 181 19.88 -5.23 9.27
N SER A 182 19.96 -4.53 8.11
CA SER A 182 21.17 -3.82 7.67
C SER A 182 21.21 -2.35 8.09
N THR A 183 20.21 -1.85 8.80
CA THR A 183 20.20 -0.47 9.31
C THR A 183 21.02 -0.39 10.59
N GLU A 184 22.20 0.20 10.51
CA GLU A 184 23.14 0.31 11.63
C GLU A 184 22.73 1.40 12.64
N THR A 185 22.23 2.53 12.13
CA THR A 185 21.79 3.65 12.96
C THR A 185 20.31 3.53 13.28
N PRO A 186 19.92 3.39 14.56
CA PRO A 186 18.52 3.35 14.95
C PRO A 186 17.77 4.58 14.42
N PRO A 187 16.56 4.41 13.86
CA PRO A 187 15.78 5.53 13.38
C PRO A 187 15.28 6.39 14.54
N GLU A 188 15.08 7.68 14.27
CA GLU A 188 14.55 8.64 15.24
C GLU A 188 13.07 8.97 14.95
N ASN A 189 12.29 9.13 16.02
CA ASN A 189 10.93 9.64 15.93
C ASN A 189 10.94 11.17 15.73
N LYS A 190 10.44 11.63 14.61
CA LYS A 190 10.38 13.05 14.19
C LYS A 190 8.99 13.65 14.33
N ALA A 191 7.98 12.83 14.59
CA ALA A 191 6.59 13.24 14.70
C ALA A 191 5.88 12.46 15.81
N VAL A 192 4.80 13.04 16.30
CA VAL A 192 3.88 12.40 17.25
C VAL A 192 2.52 12.19 16.60
N CYS A 193 1.81 11.18 17.05
CA CYS A 193 0.39 10.97 16.74
C CYS A 193 -0.47 11.34 17.95
N TYR A 194 -1.77 11.44 17.72
CA TYR A 194 -2.75 11.69 18.76
C TYR A 194 -3.84 10.63 18.67
N LEU A 195 -4.23 10.11 19.82
CA LEU A 195 -5.28 9.10 19.94
C LEU A 195 -6.59 9.79 20.32
N THR A 196 -7.65 9.44 19.59
CA THR A 196 -9.02 9.78 19.94
C THR A 196 -9.88 8.54 19.82
N TYR A 197 -11.08 8.58 20.36
CA TYR A 197 -12.01 7.46 20.38
C TYR A 197 -13.29 7.78 19.64
N THR A 198 -13.92 6.78 19.04
CA THR A 198 -15.28 6.88 18.55
C THR A 198 -16.24 6.94 19.73
N ASN A 199 -17.37 7.60 19.54
CA ASN A 199 -18.44 7.72 20.53
C ASN A 199 -19.76 7.24 19.94
N GLU A 200 -20.80 7.25 20.75
CA GLU A 200 -22.14 6.77 20.36
C GLU A 200 -22.67 7.47 19.10
N LYS A 201 -22.55 8.79 19.02
CA LYS A 201 -22.95 9.58 17.84
C LYS A 201 -22.18 9.17 16.58
N THR A 202 -20.89 8.85 16.70
CA THR A 202 -20.09 8.31 15.59
C THR A 202 -20.67 6.98 15.11
N HIS A 203 -21.04 6.11 16.04
CA HIS A 203 -21.59 4.80 15.72
C HIS A 203 -23.00 4.90 15.10
N GLU A 204 -23.85 5.82 15.56
CA GLU A 204 -25.15 6.10 14.96
C GLU A 204 -25.02 6.56 13.51
N ILE A 205 -24.11 7.50 13.23
CA ILE A 205 -23.83 7.99 11.86
C ILE A 205 -23.37 6.84 10.96
N ILE A 206 -22.47 5.97 11.44
CA ILE A 206 -22.00 4.83 10.67
C ILE A 206 -23.15 3.86 10.39
N LYS A 207 -23.97 3.54 11.39
CA LYS A 207 -25.11 2.65 11.24
C LYS A 207 -26.15 3.20 10.24
N ALA A 208 -26.44 4.49 10.30
CA ALA A 208 -27.39 5.15 9.41
C ALA A 208 -26.93 5.21 7.94
N ASN A 209 -25.65 4.94 7.65
CA ASN A 209 -25.07 4.98 6.31
C ASN A 209 -24.46 3.64 5.88
N HIS A 210 -24.85 2.54 6.48
CA HIS A 210 -24.32 1.21 6.18
C HIS A 210 -24.56 0.81 4.72
N ASP A 211 -25.76 1.05 4.22
CA ASP A 211 -26.19 0.76 2.86
C ASP A 211 -25.49 1.59 1.79
N ARG A 212 -24.91 2.74 2.17
CA ARG A 212 -24.09 3.57 1.29
C ARG A 212 -22.61 3.15 1.25
N SER A 213 -22.19 2.31 2.18
CA SER A 213 -20.79 1.92 2.29
C SER A 213 -20.44 0.83 1.28
N PRO A 214 -19.42 1.04 0.42
CA PRO A 214 -18.92 0.02 -0.51
C PRO A 214 -18.45 -1.26 0.20
N LEU A 215 -18.13 -1.18 1.48
CA LEU A 215 -17.75 -2.32 2.29
C LEU A 215 -18.89 -3.35 2.41
N PHE A 216 -20.14 -2.88 2.48
CA PHE A 216 -21.32 -3.73 2.65
C PHE A 216 -22.02 -4.04 1.33
N ASN A 217 -21.95 -3.12 0.35
CA ASN A 217 -22.70 -3.24 -0.91
C ASN A 217 -21.95 -3.98 -2.02
N LEU A 218 -20.62 -4.08 -1.97
CA LEU A 218 -19.83 -4.64 -3.07
C LEU A 218 -19.40 -6.09 -2.86
N SER A 219 -20.07 -6.88 -2.05
CA SER A 219 -19.79 -8.32 -1.85
C SER A 219 -18.32 -8.64 -1.49
N LEU A 220 -17.59 -7.67 -0.91
CA LEU A 220 -16.17 -7.78 -0.62
C LEU A 220 -15.87 -8.42 0.75
N ILE A 221 -16.92 -8.83 1.47
CA ILE A 221 -16.80 -9.31 2.86
C ILE A 221 -16.62 -10.83 2.93
N HIS A 222 -16.84 -11.54 1.85
CA HIS A 222 -16.68 -12.99 1.84
C HIS A 222 -15.33 -13.40 1.26
N ILE A 223 -14.34 -13.28 2.09
CA ILE A 223 -13.07 -14.00 1.91
C ILE A 223 -13.02 -15.08 2.98
#